data_a2d2354e32d40238adbe464e905114ed
#
_entry.id   a2d2354e32d40238adbe464e905114ed
#
_cell.length_a   1.000
_cell.length_b   1.000
_cell.length_c   1.000
_cell.angle_alpha   90.00
_cell.angle_beta   90.00
_cell.angle_gamma   90.00
#
_symmetry.space_group_name_H-M   'P 1'
#
loop_
_entity.id
_entity.type
_entity.pdbx_description
1 polymer ?
#
loop_
_entity_poly.entity_id
_entity_poly.type
_entity_poly.pdbx_seq_one_letter_code
_entity_poly.pdbx_strand_id
1 'polypeptide(L)'
;MISEGQDGTARFIVTLRGVRVGTEDVTVTRPGGMFKISATGQIGAPIDLITTRFELTYSSDWQPQELAYEGAMGKDSMALTTTFGITTASSDMVQGTRRGSVTHQVSPRATVLPVNVFAAYEALAARIGQYKVGSRFAVYVAPEGEAFVTLNKVTPRRISLASGIADLKEYDLTLHRARAPMSVQMMVDGNNRLARVILRDLVLAAIRDDFATVMAREVKVRNPGDEDVFIASTGFSLAATATKPATPAGRMPAVVLVGGAGRQDRDETQYGVSIFGELAGRLAENGCLVVRFDKRGLGQSGGRPEHAGLTEYADDVVSIVEWLKRRKDVDANRIVVITHGEGSAVGMLAASKKKDIKGLAMLAAPGLPGRDVVLEQQKQTLTRRGDAPPDREAKILMQTRIINAVITGQGLDDLPTDLRKQADTPLFKSWLTFDPAVTIKKVSQPVLVVQGAIDLETPPSHADRLAELASARKVPASHTAKVIVPGVNHLLVEATSGDPDEYETLSSKNVAPGVVSALVEWLKVTFK
;
A
#
# COMPACT_ATOMS: atom_id res chain seq x y z
N MET A 1 2.22 -26.89 31.06
CA MET A 1 1.87 -25.61 31.71
C MET A 1 1.76 -24.59 30.63
N ILE A 2 0.59 -23.92 30.49
CA ILE A 2 0.39 -22.82 29.55
C ILE A 2 1.15 -21.64 30.13
N SER A 3 2.15 -21.11 29.40
CA SER A 3 2.86 -19.91 29.80
C SER A 3 1.83 -18.77 29.89
N GLU A 4 1.61 -18.28 31.11
CA GLU A 4 0.69 -17.17 31.37
C GLU A 4 1.31 -15.90 30.78
N GLY A 5 0.65 -15.25 29.80
CA GLY A 5 1.07 -13.92 29.30
C GLY A 5 0.98 -12.87 30.44
N GLN A 6 1.83 -11.85 30.44
CA GLN A 6 1.92 -10.87 31.53
C GLN A 6 0.76 -9.87 31.50
N ASP A 7 0.34 -9.40 32.70
CA ASP A 7 -0.53 -8.25 32.87
C ASP A 7 0.15 -6.97 32.36
N GLY A 8 -0.61 -5.99 31.94
CA GLY A 8 -0.09 -4.68 31.55
C GLY A 8 -0.94 -3.93 30.53
N THR A 9 -0.61 -2.66 30.40
CA THR A 9 -1.19 -1.75 29.40
C THR A 9 -0.28 -1.68 28.18
N ALA A 10 -0.90 -1.53 27.01
CA ALA A 10 -0.21 -1.29 25.76
C ALA A 10 -1.05 -0.34 24.89
N ARG A 11 -0.38 0.54 24.16
CA ARG A 11 -1.00 1.34 23.10
C ARG A 11 -0.71 0.67 21.77
N PHE A 12 -1.74 0.51 20.95
CA PHE A 12 -1.62 0.06 19.58
C PHE A 12 -1.85 1.23 18.62
N ILE A 13 -0.98 1.36 17.63
CA ILE A 13 -1.15 2.26 16.51
C ILE A 13 -1.90 1.51 15.42
N VAL A 14 -3.08 2.01 15.05
CA VAL A 14 -3.89 1.42 13.99
C VAL A 14 -3.53 2.08 12.67
N THR A 15 -3.21 1.26 11.68
CA THR A 15 -2.86 1.72 10.33
C THR A 15 -3.78 1.07 9.30
N LEU A 16 -4.27 1.86 8.37
CA LEU A 16 -4.94 1.39 7.16
C LEU A 16 -4.01 1.61 5.98
N ARG A 17 -3.65 0.54 5.27
CA ARG A 17 -2.68 0.60 4.15
C ARG A 17 -1.33 1.22 4.56
N GLY A 18 -0.90 0.96 5.80
CA GLY A 18 0.33 1.51 6.36
C GLY A 18 0.23 2.96 6.86
N VAL A 19 -0.89 3.65 6.65
CA VAL A 19 -1.13 5.01 7.15
C VAL A 19 -1.78 4.94 8.51
N ARG A 20 -1.24 5.65 9.50
CA ARG A 20 -1.85 5.75 10.81
C ARG A 20 -3.23 6.43 10.70
N VAL A 21 -4.26 5.69 11.13
CA VAL A 21 -5.65 6.17 11.17
C VAL A 21 -6.19 6.29 12.58
N GLY A 22 -5.48 5.73 13.58
CA GLY A 22 -5.96 5.81 14.96
C GLY A 22 -5.06 5.12 15.96
N THR A 23 -5.60 4.95 17.16
CA THR A 23 -4.98 4.21 18.27
C THR A 23 -6.02 3.43 19.04
N GLU A 24 -5.57 2.37 19.71
CA GLU A 24 -6.33 1.60 20.68
C GLU A 24 -5.45 1.39 21.91
N ASP A 25 -5.93 1.82 23.09
CA ASP A 25 -5.26 1.61 24.37
C ASP A 25 -5.86 0.35 25.02
N VAL A 26 -5.01 -0.63 25.28
CA VAL A 26 -5.41 -1.96 25.72
C VAL A 26 -4.79 -2.29 27.07
N THR A 27 -5.60 -2.80 28.00
CA THR A 27 -5.15 -3.27 29.31
C THR A 27 -5.55 -4.74 29.46
N VAL A 28 -4.59 -5.57 29.85
CA VAL A 28 -4.80 -6.97 30.21
C VAL A 28 -4.53 -7.14 31.69
N THR A 29 -5.47 -7.76 32.42
CA THR A 29 -5.35 -8.04 33.87
C THR A 29 -5.85 -9.44 34.20
N ARG A 30 -5.44 -9.96 35.38
CA ARG A 30 -5.86 -11.28 35.88
C ARG A 30 -6.45 -11.23 37.28
N PRO A 31 -7.58 -10.55 37.49
CA PRO A 31 -8.23 -10.51 38.78
C PRO A 31 -8.75 -11.91 39.17
N GLY A 32 -8.25 -12.45 40.28
CA GLY A 32 -8.69 -13.75 40.78
C GLY A 32 -8.44 -14.93 39.83
N GLY A 33 -7.44 -14.83 38.94
CA GLY A 33 -7.13 -15.86 37.94
C GLY A 33 -7.95 -15.78 36.66
N MET A 34 -8.94 -14.90 36.58
CA MET A 34 -9.66 -14.62 35.33
C MET A 34 -8.77 -13.81 34.38
N PHE A 35 -8.97 -13.97 33.08
CA PHE A 35 -8.29 -13.16 32.08
C PHE A 35 -9.24 -12.06 31.56
N LYS A 36 -8.91 -10.81 31.86
CA LYS A 36 -9.72 -9.66 31.45
C LYS A 36 -8.92 -8.77 30.50
N ILE A 37 -9.56 -8.40 29.39
CA ILE A 37 -9.08 -7.41 28.42
C ILE A 37 -10.02 -6.22 28.47
N SER A 38 -9.48 -5.01 28.61
CA SER A 38 -10.24 -3.77 28.44
C SER A 38 -9.54 -2.86 27.44
N ALA A 39 -10.33 -2.11 26.68
CA ALA A 39 -9.77 -1.18 25.70
C ALA A 39 -10.65 0.05 25.49
N THR A 40 -10.00 1.12 25.06
CA THR A 40 -10.60 2.32 24.46
C THR A 40 -9.82 2.69 23.22
N GLY A 41 -10.45 3.34 22.23
CA GLY A 41 -9.74 3.68 21.02
C GLY A 41 -10.51 4.63 20.12
N GLN A 42 -9.76 5.17 19.16
CA GLN A 42 -10.33 5.99 18.10
C GLN A 42 -9.61 5.69 16.79
N ILE A 43 -10.40 5.34 15.78
CA ILE A 43 -9.95 5.11 14.42
C ILE A 43 -10.71 6.11 13.55
N GLY A 44 -9.98 7.04 12.91
CA GLY A 44 -10.55 8.05 12.04
C GLY A 44 -10.97 7.51 10.67
N ALA A 45 -11.30 8.43 9.78
CA ALA A 45 -11.72 8.10 8.41
C ALA A 45 -10.70 7.23 7.66
N PRO A 46 -11.16 6.30 6.80
CA PRO A 46 -12.54 6.11 6.36
C PRO A 46 -13.36 5.15 7.26
N ILE A 47 -12.81 4.67 8.38
CA ILE A 47 -13.47 3.71 9.27
C ILE A 47 -14.43 4.44 10.23
N ASP A 48 -13.97 5.57 10.79
CA ASP A 48 -14.70 6.45 11.72
C ASP A 48 -15.30 5.69 12.92
N LEU A 49 -14.45 4.92 13.63
CA LEU A 49 -14.84 4.11 14.79
C LEU A 49 -14.30 4.73 16.08
N ILE A 50 -15.17 4.92 17.07
CA ILE A 50 -14.81 5.29 18.43
C ILE A 50 -15.22 4.15 19.36
N THR A 51 -14.26 3.63 20.13
CA THR A 51 -14.49 2.65 21.20
C THR A 51 -14.37 3.37 22.54
N THR A 52 -15.49 3.61 23.18
CA THR A 52 -15.53 4.25 24.51
C THR A 52 -15.35 3.23 25.63
N ARG A 53 -15.79 1.99 25.39
CA ARG A 53 -15.61 0.87 26.30
C ARG A 53 -15.53 -0.44 25.51
N PHE A 54 -14.53 -1.24 25.82
CA PHE A 54 -14.45 -2.64 25.44
C PHE A 54 -13.99 -3.43 26.66
N GLU A 55 -14.72 -4.46 27.02
CA GLU A 55 -14.35 -5.40 28.08
C GLU A 55 -14.67 -6.81 27.63
N LEU A 56 -13.70 -7.71 27.77
CA LEU A 56 -13.83 -9.13 27.44
C LEU A 56 -13.21 -9.93 28.57
N THR A 57 -13.99 -10.83 29.19
CA THR A 57 -13.58 -11.60 30.35
C THR A 57 -13.66 -13.10 30.07
N TYR A 58 -12.63 -13.82 30.48
CA TYR A 58 -12.56 -15.29 30.49
C TYR A 58 -12.32 -15.76 31.93
N SER A 59 -12.84 -16.96 32.22
CA SER A 59 -12.47 -17.70 33.45
C SER A 59 -11.02 -18.18 33.39
N SER A 60 -10.50 -18.71 34.49
CA SER A 60 -9.15 -19.26 34.59
C SER A 60 -8.89 -20.45 33.65
N ASP A 61 -9.95 -21.16 33.20
CA ASP A 61 -9.88 -22.25 32.24
C ASP A 61 -10.21 -21.82 30.81
N TRP A 62 -10.21 -20.51 30.53
CA TRP A 62 -10.45 -19.90 29.24
C TRP A 62 -11.88 -20.03 28.68
N GLN A 63 -12.89 -20.27 29.53
CA GLN A 63 -14.27 -20.13 29.13
C GLN A 63 -14.63 -18.65 29.05
N PRO A 64 -15.09 -18.12 27.90
CA PRO A 64 -15.58 -16.75 27.82
C PRO A 64 -16.76 -16.56 28.76
N GLN A 65 -16.86 -15.41 29.43
CA GLN A 65 -17.90 -15.08 30.38
C GLN A 65 -18.77 -13.96 29.85
N GLU A 66 -18.15 -12.85 29.49
CA GLU A 66 -18.86 -11.66 29.04
C GLU A 66 -18.00 -10.85 28.07
N LEU A 67 -18.66 -10.27 27.08
CA LEU A 67 -18.16 -9.23 26.21
C LEU A 67 -19.07 -8.01 26.31
N ALA A 68 -18.52 -6.85 26.64
CA ALA A 68 -19.21 -5.56 26.57
C ALA A 68 -18.45 -4.63 25.62
N TYR A 69 -19.17 -4.00 24.70
CA TYR A 69 -18.65 -2.99 23.79
C TYR A 69 -19.61 -1.79 23.74
N GLU A 70 -19.06 -0.60 23.85
CA GLU A 70 -19.74 0.67 23.65
C GLU A 70 -18.90 1.59 22.78
N GLY A 71 -19.54 2.32 21.88
CA GLY A 71 -18.82 3.21 20.97
C GLY A 71 -19.71 3.88 19.94
N ALA A 72 -19.10 4.29 18.83
CA ALA A 72 -19.81 4.86 17.69
C ALA A 72 -19.10 4.54 16.39
N MET A 73 -19.83 4.38 15.31
CA MET A 73 -19.31 4.29 13.94
C MET A 73 -19.94 5.39 13.09
N GLY A 74 -19.13 6.34 12.66
CA GLY A 74 -19.61 7.57 12.06
C GLY A 74 -20.50 8.35 13.03
N LYS A 75 -21.80 8.47 12.70
CA LYS A 75 -22.80 9.17 13.53
C LYS A 75 -23.63 8.22 14.40
N ASP A 76 -23.52 6.90 14.18
CA ASP A 76 -24.34 5.90 14.84
C ASP A 76 -23.67 5.44 16.13
N SER A 77 -24.38 5.54 17.27
CA SER A 77 -23.96 4.89 18.51
C SER A 77 -24.03 3.38 18.37
N MET A 78 -23.11 2.68 18.98
CA MET A 78 -23.02 1.23 18.97
C MET A 78 -22.84 0.69 20.38
N ALA A 79 -23.62 -0.34 20.71
CA ALA A 79 -23.40 -1.14 21.91
C ALA A 79 -23.63 -2.62 21.60
N LEU A 80 -22.81 -3.48 22.19
CA LEU A 80 -22.92 -4.92 22.11
C LEU A 80 -22.62 -5.51 23.47
N THR A 81 -23.53 -6.30 24.00
CA THR A 81 -23.28 -7.12 25.19
C THR A 81 -23.50 -8.58 24.82
N THR A 82 -22.52 -9.43 25.09
CA THR A 82 -22.65 -10.89 24.87
C THR A 82 -22.37 -11.61 26.16
N THR A 83 -23.32 -12.39 26.62
CA THR A 83 -23.17 -13.30 27.77
C THR A 83 -22.95 -14.73 27.27
N PHE A 84 -21.98 -15.40 27.84
CA PHE A 84 -21.61 -16.76 27.43
C PHE A 84 -22.04 -17.80 28.46
N GLY A 85 -22.80 -18.78 28.00
CA GLY A 85 -22.96 -20.07 28.70
C GLY A 85 -21.82 -21.02 28.33
N ILE A 86 -21.97 -22.32 28.69
CA ILE A 86 -20.96 -23.32 28.34
C ILE A 86 -20.88 -23.53 26.82
N THR A 87 -22.05 -23.57 26.14
CA THR A 87 -22.19 -23.85 24.70
C THR A 87 -23.05 -22.81 23.98
N THR A 88 -23.36 -21.69 24.61
CA THR A 88 -24.20 -20.64 24.04
C THR A 88 -23.58 -19.26 24.20
N ALA A 89 -23.87 -18.37 23.25
CA ALA A 89 -23.53 -16.96 23.30
C ALA A 89 -24.79 -16.15 22.95
N SER A 90 -25.29 -15.37 23.90
CA SER A 90 -26.45 -14.51 23.72
C SER A 90 -26.00 -13.07 23.64
N SER A 91 -26.26 -12.42 22.51
CA SER A 91 -25.82 -11.07 22.19
C SER A 91 -27.00 -10.12 22.06
N ASP A 92 -26.94 -9.00 22.77
CA ASP A 92 -27.82 -7.85 22.61
C ASP A 92 -27.06 -6.71 21.93
N MET A 93 -27.65 -6.12 20.89
CA MET A 93 -27.01 -5.14 20.03
C MET A 93 -27.85 -3.87 19.90
N VAL A 94 -27.17 -2.73 19.87
CA VAL A 94 -27.76 -1.43 19.52
C VAL A 94 -26.87 -0.79 18.47
N GLN A 95 -27.47 -0.30 17.38
CA GLN A 95 -26.80 0.51 16.37
C GLN A 95 -27.72 1.67 15.97
N GLY A 96 -27.40 2.87 16.41
CA GLY A 96 -28.29 4.03 16.30
C GLY A 96 -29.63 3.75 16.98
N THR A 97 -30.70 3.72 16.20
CA THR A 97 -32.06 3.39 16.68
C THR A 97 -32.43 1.90 16.57
N ARG A 98 -31.59 1.10 15.91
CA ARG A 98 -31.86 -0.35 15.70
C ARG A 98 -31.41 -1.14 16.92
N ARG A 99 -32.26 -2.06 17.35
CA ARG A 99 -31.95 -3.02 18.42
C ARG A 99 -32.15 -4.44 17.88
N GLY A 100 -31.34 -5.37 18.36
CA GLY A 100 -31.44 -6.77 18.01
C GLY A 100 -30.84 -7.66 19.07
N SER A 101 -31.37 -8.88 19.18
CA SER A 101 -30.83 -9.92 20.04
C SER A 101 -30.66 -11.19 19.23
N VAL A 102 -29.57 -11.91 19.46
CA VAL A 102 -29.28 -13.19 18.80
C VAL A 102 -28.60 -14.14 19.77
N THR A 103 -28.95 -15.41 19.69
CA THR A 103 -28.28 -16.47 20.44
C THR A 103 -27.70 -17.48 19.45
N HIS A 104 -26.42 -17.80 19.64
CA HIS A 104 -25.70 -18.78 18.85
C HIS A 104 -25.23 -19.95 19.70
N GLN A 105 -25.10 -21.13 19.09
CA GLN A 105 -24.28 -22.21 19.64
C GLN A 105 -22.80 -21.84 19.49
N VAL A 106 -22.01 -22.11 20.50
CA VAL A 106 -20.58 -21.83 20.52
C VAL A 106 -19.82 -22.99 21.20
N SER A 107 -18.68 -23.35 20.66
CA SER A 107 -17.81 -24.35 21.26
C SER A 107 -17.27 -23.86 22.62
N PRO A 108 -17.17 -24.74 23.63
CA PRO A 108 -16.55 -24.39 24.90
C PRO A 108 -15.14 -23.83 24.68
N ARG A 109 -14.78 -22.81 25.46
CA ARG A 109 -13.46 -22.14 25.38
C ARG A 109 -13.14 -21.51 24.04
N ALA A 110 -14.14 -21.21 23.18
CA ALA A 110 -13.91 -20.46 21.95
C ALA A 110 -13.26 -19.11 22.24
N THR A 111 -12.28 -18.70 21.41
CA THR A 111 -11.70 -17.36 21.51
C THR A 111 -12.66 -16.35 20.90
N VAL A 112 -12.97 -15.29 21.61
CA VAL A 112 -13.91 -14.25 21.14
C VAL A 112 -13.16 -13.18 20.35
N LEU A 113 -13.59 -12.96 19.10
CA LEU A 113 -12.98 -11.97 18.19
C LEU A 113 -14.10 -11.06 17.61
N PRO A 114 -14.47 -9.97 18.29
CA PRO A 114 -15.43 -9.03 17.74
C PRO A 114 -14.89 -8.31 16.51
N VAL A 115 -15.78 -7.86 15.65
CA VAL A 115 -15.41 -7.13 14.44
C VAL A 115 -14.83 -5.76 14.81
N ASN A 116 -13.71 -5.39 14.22
CA ASN A 116 -13.05 -4.08 14.32
C ASN A 116 -12.45 -3.71 15.69
N VAL A 117 -12.29 -4.63 16.63
CA VAL A 117 -11.60 -4.40 17.92
C VAL A 117 -10.35 -5.27 17.98
N PHE A 118 -9.18 -4.65 17.94
CA PHE A 118 -7.90 -5.37 17.91
C PHE A 118 -7.49 -5.90 19.29
N ALA A 119 -7.94 -5.26 20.38
CA ALA A 119 -7.68 -5.69 21.75
C ALA A 119 -8.06 -7.16 21.99
N ALA A 120 -9.11 -7.66 21.35
CA ALA A 120 -9.53 -9.04 21.50
C ALA A 120 -8.48 -10.07 21.04
N TYR A 121 -7.58 -9.69 20.13
CA TYR A 121 -6.48 -10.54 19.67
C TYR A 121 -5.45 -10.83 20.77
N GLU A 122 -5.45 -10.11 21.89
CA GLU A 122 -4.65 -10.45 23.09
C GLU A 122 -5.02 -11.82 23.65
N ALA A 123 -6.32 -12.19 23.65
CA ALA A 123 -6.75 -13.51 24.08
C ALA A 123 -6.24 -14.62 23.13
N LEU A 124 -6.23 -14.32 21.82
CA LEU A 124 -5.65 -15.25 20.84
C LEU A 124 -4.13 -15.33 21.00
N ALA A 125 -3.44 -14.21 21.19
CA ALA A 125 -2.00 -14.15 21.42
C ALA A 125 -1.58 -14.99 22.62
N ALA A 126 -2.31 -14.87 23.75
CA ALA A 126 -2.04 -15.64 24.96
C ALA A 126 -2.19 -17.17 24.78
N ARG A 127 -2.98 -17.60 23.79
CA ARG A 127 -3.36 -19.01 23.59
C ARG A 127 -2.76 -19.66 22.35
N ILE A 128 -2.34 -18.87 21.35
CA ILE A 128 -1.98 -19.41 20.03
C ILE A 128 -0.81 -20.40 20.09
N GLY A 129 0.10 -20.24 21.04
CA GLY A 129 1.26 -21.10 21.22
C GLY A 129 0.95 -22.57 21.56
N GLN A 130 -0.29 -22.89 21.99
CA GLN A 130 -0.72 -24.27 22.28
C GLN A 130 -1.09 -25.06 21.02
N TYR A 131 -1.35 -24.35 19.90
CA TYR A 131 -1.79 -24.98 18.65
C TYR A 131 -0.60 -25.31 17.75
N LYS A 132 -0.71 -26.42 17.01
CA LYS A 132 0.29 -26.83 16.01
C LYS A 132 -0.12 -26.31 14.62
N VAL A 133 0.85 -26.14 13.73
CA VAL A 133 0.57 -25.84 12.31
C VAL A 133 -0.38 -26.90 11.74
N GLY A 134 -1.39 -26.46 11.01
CA GLY A 134 -2.49 -27.28 10.52
C GLY A 134 -3.68 -27.41 11.48
N SER A 135 -3.55 -27.01 12.75
CA SER A 135 -4.67 -27.05 13.70
C SER A 135 -5.78 -26.10 13.28
N ARG A 136 -7.02 -26.58 13.46
CA ARG A 136 -8.24 -25.80 13.33
C ARG A 136 -8.94 -25.72 14.68
N PHE A 137 -9.28 -24.50 15.13
CA PHE A 137 -9.91 -24.27 16.42
C PHE A 137 -11.02 -23.22 16.33
N ALA A 138 -11.99 -23.33 17.26
CA ALA A 138 -13.18 -22.49 17.26
C ALA A 138 -12.87 -21.08 17.77
N VAL A 139 -13.50 -20.09 17.14
CA VAL A 139 -13.57 -18.70 17.59
C VAL A 139 -15.01 -18.22 17.49
N TYR A 140 -15.40 -17.28 18.33
CA TYR A 140 -16.69 -16.61 18.24
C TYR A 140 -16.51 -15.20 17.69
N VAL A 141 -17.01 -14.95 16.50
CA VAL A 141 -17.00 -13.61 15.88
C VAL A 141 -18.26 -12.88 16.31
N ALA A 142 -18.16 -12.08 17.36
CA ALA A 142 -19.32 -11.40 17.92
C ALA A 142 -19.77 -10.21 17.03
N PRO A 143 -21.05 -10.08 16.71
CA PRO A 143 -22.17 -10.97 17.01
C PRO A 143 -22.52 -11.93 15.88
N GLU A 144 -21.60 -12.22 14.93
CA GLU A 144 -21.88 -13.00 13.70
C GLU A 144 -22.07 -14.51 13.96
N GLY A 145 -21.49 -15.05 15.04
CA GLY A 145 -21.57 -16.46 15.38
C GLY A 145 -20.22 -17.18 15.44
N GLU A 146 -20.26 -18.51 15.57
CA GLU A 146 -19.06 -19.34 15.60
C GLU A 146 -18.40 -19.39 14.23
N ALA A 147 -17.08 -19.30 14.23
CA ALA A 147 -16.19 -19.42 13.10
C ALA A 147 -14.98 -20.27 13.49
N PHE A 148 -14.08 -20.53 12.55
CA PHE A 148 -12.88 -21.33 12.79
C PHE A 148 -11.63 -20.60 12.31
N VAL A 149 -10.55 -20.76 13.05
CA VAL A 149 -9.20 -20.32 12.64
C VAL A 149 -8.36 -21.54 12.29
N THR A 150 -7.69 -21.51 11.15
CA THR A 150 -6.64 -22.47 10.78
C THR A 150 -5.29 -21.80 10.98
N LEU A 151 -4.37 -22.44 11.71
CA LEU A 151 -2.98 -22.02 11.84
C LEU A 151 -2.18 -22.58 10.66
N ASN A 152 -1.81 -21.72 9.70
CA ASN A 152 -1.15 -22.13 8.46
C ASN A 152 0.37 -22.24 8.61
N LYS A 153 0.99 -21.29 9.35
CA LYS A 153 2.45 -21.20 9.48
C LYS A 153 2.85 -20.51 10.77
N VAL A 154 4.00 -20.89 11.31
CA VAL A 154 4.68 -20.19 12.41
C VAL A 154 6.11 -19.89 11.98
N THR A 155 6.52 -18.64 12.10
CA THR A 155 7.87 -18.19 11.71
C THR A 155 8.50 -17.43 12.88
N PRO A 156 9.66 -17.86 13.41
CA PRO A 156 10.38 -17.06 14.41
C PRO A 156 10.89 -15.77 13.75
N ARG A 157 10.81 -14.67 14.50
CA ARG A 157 11.30 -13.34 14.08
C ARG A 157 12.16 -12.74 15.17
N ARG A 158 13.25 -12.13 14.79
CA ARG A 158 14.10 -11.34 15.67
C ARG A 158 14.14 -9.91 15.18
N ILE A 159 13.79 -8.97 16.05
CA ILE A 159 13.66 -7.56 15.72
C ILE A 159 14.53 -6.74 16.65
N SER A 160 15.33 -5.83 16.09
CA SER A 160 16.12 -4.87 16.85
C SER A 160 15.28 -3.63 17.12
N LEU A 161 15.03 -3.35 18.39
CA LEU A 161 14.36 -2.17 18.90
C LEU A 161 15.39 -1.20 19.50
N ALA A 162 14.99 0.04 19.74
CA ALA A 162 15.81 1.00 20.50
C ALA A 162 16.10 0.50 21.93
N SER A 163 15.18 -0.30 22.50
CA SER A 163 15.28 -0.91 23.84
C SER A 163 16.06 -2.23 23.87
N GLY A 164 16.48 -2.77 22.72
CA GLY A 164 17.18 -4.07 22.64
C GLY A 164 16.62 -4.99 21.57
N ILE A 165 16.97 -6.27 21.65
CA ILE A 165 16.50 -7.29 20.71
C ILE A 165 15.25 -7.96 21.27
N ALA A 166 14.19 -8.04 20.46
CA ALA A 166 12.96 -8.77 20.76
C ALA A 166 12.86 -10.03 19.90
N ASP A 167 12.64 -11.17 20.53
CA ASP A 167 12.31 -12.43 19.86
C ASP A 167 10.78 -12.56 19.80
N LEU A 168 10.24 -12.72 18.60
CA LEU A 168 8.81 -12.81 18.32
C LEU A 168 8.49 -14.10 17.58
N LYS A 169 7.21 -14.49 17.61
CA LYS A 169 6.67 -15.51 16.71
C LYS A 169 5.60 -14.88 15.83
N GLU A 170 5.76 -15.05 14.53
CA GLU A 170 4.77 -14.65 13.53
C GLU A 170 3.91 -15.85 13.18
N TYR A 171 2.60 -15.68 13.25
CA TYR A 171 1.57 -16.67 12.97
C TYR A 171 0.76 -16.23 11.75
N ASP A 172 0.75 -17.05 10.71
CA ASP A 172 -0.14 -16.89 9.56
C ASP A 172 -1.39 -17.73 9.78
N LEU A 173 -2.55 -17.07 9.76
CA LEU A 173 -3.86 -17.64 10.10
C LEU A 173 -4.85 -17.43 8.98
N THR A 174 -5.81 -18.36 8.84
CA THR A 174 -7.02 -18.14 8.05
C THR A 174 -8.23 -18.19 8.98
N LEU A 175 -8.96 -17.08 9.07
CA LEU A 175 -10.24 -17.00 9.77
C LEU A 175 -11.36 -17.33 8.79
N HIS A 176 -12.03 -18.49 8.99
CA HIS A 176 -13.12 -18.99 8.16
C HIS A 176 -14.45 -18.43 8.67
N ARG A 177 -14.90 -17.32 8.13
CA ARG A 177 -16.17 -16.66 8.44
C ARG A 177 -17.26 -17.08 7.46
N ALA A 178 -18.53 -16.88 7.83
CA ALA A 178 -19.66 -17.21 6.99
C ALA A 178 -19.69 -16.44 5.65
N ARG A 179 -19.20 -15.19 5.63
CA ARG A 179 -19.18 -14.35 4.42
C ARG A 179 -18.03 -14.68 3.47
N ALA A 180 -16.82 -14.74 3.99
CA ALA A 180 -15.60 -15.08 3.25
C ALA A 180 -14.46 -15.37 4.23
N PRO A 181 -13.52 -16.27 3.87
CA PRO A 181 -12.28 -16.44 4.63
C PRO A 181 -11.49 -15.14 4.66
N MET A 182 -10.79 -14.88 5.76
CA MET A 182 -9.94 -13.71 5.96
C MET A 182 -8.54 -14.14 6.38
N SER A 183 -7.53 -13.60 5.71
CA SER A 183 -6.13 -13.83 6.04
C SER A 183 -5.70 -12.91 7.18
N VAL A 184 -5.26 -13.50 8.28
CA VAL A 184 -4.77 -12.78 9.47
C VAL A 184 -3.30 -13.13 9.71
N GLN A 185 -2.46 -12.12 9.88
CA GLN A 185 -1.09 -12.31 10.35
C GLN A 185 -0.95 -11.71 11.73
N MET A 186 -0.41 -12.46 12.68
CA MET A 186 -0.25 -12.02 14.05
C MET A 186 1.18 -12.22 14.51
N MET A 187 1.78 -11.25 15.20
CA MET A 187 3.05 -11.38 15.89
C MET A 187 2.84 -11.32 17.40
N VAL A 188 3.50 -12.23 18.08
CA VAL A 188 3.39 -12.40 19.54
C VAL A 188 4.79 -12.38 20.14
N ASP A 189 4.97 -11.66 21.24
CA ASP A 189 6.24 -11.55 21.94
C ASP A 189 6.50 -12.73 22.90
N GLY A 190 7.68 -12.76 23.52
CA GLY A 190 8.10 -13.82 24.46
C GLY A 190 7.21 -13.95 25.71
N ASN A 191 6.39 -12.92 26.00
CA ASN A 191 5.44 -12.90 27.10
C ASN A 191 4.02 -13.31 26.67
N ASN A 192 3.86 -13.83 25.46
CA ASN A 192 2.57 -14.16 24.83
C ASN A 192 1.61 -12.97 24.72
N ARG A 193 2.14 -11.74 24.60
CA ARG A 193 1.38 -10.51 24.34
C ARG A 193 1.39 -10.20 22.85
N LEU A 194 0.30 -9.61 22.37
CA LEU A 194 0.20 -9.16 21.00
C LEU A 194 1.20 -8.03 20.72
N ALA A 195 2.03 -8.20 19.69
CA ALA A 195 2.92 -7.17 19.17
C ALA A 195 2.36 -6.52 17.90
N ARG A 196 1.74 -7.33 17.04
CA ARG A 196 1.10 -6.86 15.80
C ARG A 196 0.01 -7.81 15.35
N VAL A 197 -1.08 -7.28 14.79
CA VAL A 197 -2.03 -8.03 13.99
C VAL A 197 -2.33 -7.30 12.68
N ILE A 198 -2.40 -8.04 11.59
CA ILE A 198 -2.74 -7.54 10.26
C ILE A 198 -3.92 -8.35 9.73
N LEU A 199 -4.97 -7.65 9.33
CA LEU A 199 -6.07 -8.16 8.53
C LEU A 199 -5.73 -7.90 7.06
N ARG A 200 -5.07 -8.88 6.41
CA ARG A 200 -4.42 -8.68 5.09
C ARG A 200 -5.39 -8.23 4.01
N ASP A 201 -6.59 -8.82 3.98
CA ASP A 201 -7.59 -8.52 2.96
C ASP A 201 -8.15 -7.09 3.09
N LEU A 202 -8.09 -6.51 4.29
CA LEU A 202 -8.48 -5.12 4.57
C LEU A 202 -7.29 -4.16 4.54
N VAL A 203 -6.06 -4.68 4.49
CA VAL A 203 -4.80 -3.93 4.65
C VAL A 203 -4.83 -3.06 5.92
N LEU A 204 -5.44 -3.61 6.98
CA LEU A 204 -5.64 -2.95 8.27
C LEU A 204 -4.76 -3.65 9.31
N ALA A 205 -3.98 -2.88 10.06
CA ALA A 205 -3.08 -3.42 11.06
C ALA A 205 -3.17 -2.64 12.38
N ALA A 206 -3.00 -3.35 13.48
CA ALA A 206 -2.73 -2.76 14.78
C ALA A 206 -1.33 -3.21 15.22
N ILE A 207 -0.48 -2.24 15.57
CA ILE A 207 0.93 -2.46 15.93
C ILE A 207 1.16 -1.82 17.29
N ARG A 208 1.67 -2.60 18.25
CA ARG A 208 2.01 -2.09 19.56
C ARG A 208 3.07 -0.99 19.46
N ASP A 209 2.92 0.09 20.21
CA ASP A 209 3.66 1.34 20.06
C ASP A 209 5.19 1.14 20.14
N ASP A 210 5.67 0.27 21.04
CA ASP A 210 7.08 -0.09 21.15
C ASP A 210 7.67 -0.78 19.90
N PHE A 211 6.82 -1.37 19.06
CA PHE A 211 7.21 -1.99 17.79
C PHE A 211 6.89 -1.11 16.56
N ALA A 212 6.08 -0.07 16.71
CA ALA A 212 5.51 0.67 15.59
C ALA A 212 6.56 1.30 14.66
N THR A 213 7.66 1.80 15.21
CA THR A 213 8.73 2.42 14.42
C THR A 213 9.47 1.43 13.53
N VAL A 214 9.54 0.16 13.93
CA VAL A 214 10.28 -0.89 13.22
C VAL A 214 9.37 -1.72 12.32
N MET A 215 8.10 -1.90 12.70
CA MET A 215 7.16 -2.76 11.98
C MET A 215 6.24 -2.02 11.00
N ALA A 216 6.22 -0.68 11.05
CA ALA A 216 5.34 0.10 10.18
C ALA A 216 5.78 0.06 8.71
N ARG A 217 7.03 -0.31 8.43
CA ARG A 217 7.60 -0.40 7.09
C ARG A 217 8.48 -1.64 6.94
N GLU A 218 8.23 -2.43 5.93
CA GLU A 218 9.16 -3.44 5.44
C GLU A 218 10.16 -2.76 4.48
N VAL A 219 11.41 -2.57 4.92
CA VAL A 219 12.47 -2.02 4.06
C VAL A 219 13.10 -3.15 3.28
N LYS A 220 12.86 -3.21 1.98
CA LYS A 220 13.38 -4.26 1.08
C LYS A 220 14.76 -3.90 0.53
N VAL A 221 14.98 -2.63 0.23
CA VAL A 221 16.28 -2.10 -0.19
C VAL A 221 16.67 -0.94 0.70
N ARG A 222 17.84 -1.03 1.33
CA ARG A 222 18.43 0.06 2.11
C ARG A 222 19.79 0.44 1.53
N ASN A 223 19.86 1.65 1.03
CA ASN A 223 21.11 2.21 0.53
C ASN A 223 21.90 2.86 1.68
N PRO A 224 23.24 2.90 1.64
CA PRO A 224 24.06 3.48 2.73
C PRO A 224 23.72 4.93 3.08
N GLY A 225 23.26 5.71 2.08
CA GLY A 225 22.90 7.13 2.25
C GLY A 225 21.42 7.40 2.52
N ASP A 226 20.61 6.37 2.86
CA ASP A 226 19.19 6.53 3.10
C ASP A 226 18.87 7.28 4.39
N GLU A 227 18.08 8.34 4.26
CA GLU A 227 17.50 9.15 5.34
C GLU A 227 15.97 9.15 5.18
N ASP A 228 15.24 8.63 6.17
CA ASP A 228 13.78 8.70 6.16
C ASP A 228 13.32 10.11 6.57
N VAL A 229 12.41 10.69 5.78
CA VAL A 229 11.94 12.07 5.94
C VAL A 229 10.43 12.16 5.77
N PHE A 230 9.82 13.15 6.42
CA PHE A 230 8.43 13.51 6.21
C PHE A 230 8.36 14.87 5.52
N ILE A 231 7.71 14.91 4.37
CA ILE A 231 7.61 16.11 3.52
C ILE A 231 6.18 16.63 3.60
N ALA A 232 6.02 17.88 4.04
CA ALA A 232 4.69 18.50 4.10
C ALA A 232 4.07 18.63 2.71
N SER A 233 2.84 18.16 2.56
CA SER A 233 1.98 18.36 1.40
C SER A 233 0.68 19.07 1.83
N THR A 234 -0.35 19.10 0.99
CA THR A 234 -1.58 19.85 1.27
C THR A 234 -2.42 19.16 2.36
N GLY A 235 -2.22 19.56 3.61
CA GLY A 235 -2.97 19.08 4.78
C GLY A 235 -2.51 17.73 5.35
N PHE A 236 -1.38 17.19 4.90
CA PHE A 236 -0.78 15.96 5.40
C PHE A 236 0.73 15.92 5.11
N SER A 237 1.41 14.86 5.54
CA SER A 237 2.82 14.63 5.23
C SER A 237 3.00 13.40 4.34
N LEU A 238 3.88 13.52 3.35
CA LEU A 238 4.41 12.41 2.56
C LEU A 238 5.59 11.79 3.29
N ALA A 239 5.56 10.50 3.50
CA ALA A 239 6.72 9.76 3.98
C ALA A 239 7.62 9.41 2.80
N ALA A 240 8.90 9.74 2.91
CA ALA A 240 9.87 9.58 1.85
C ALA A 240 11.20 9.05 2.39
N THR A 241 12.04 8.57 1.50
CA THR A 241 13.45 8.29 1.77
C THR A 241 14.29 9.13 0.81
N ALA A 242 15.17 9.93 1.37
CA ALA A 242 16.19 10.69 0.65
C ALA A 242 17.50 9.92 0.68
N THR A 243 17.96 9.44 -0.48
CA THR A 243 19.23 8.71 -0.63
C THR A 243 20.32 9.70 -1.03
N LYS A 244 21.36 9.86 -0.22
CA LYS A 244 22.48 10.78 -0.46
C LYS A 244 23.70 10.05 -1.04
N PRO A 245 24.52 10.71 -1.85
CA PRO A 245 25.87 10.23 -2.17
C PRO A 245 26.71 10.02 -0.90
N ALA A 246 27.58 9.01 -0.91
CA ALA A 246 28.49 8.75 0.20
C ALA A 246 29.46 9.94 0.44
N THR A 247 29.90 10.60 -0.63
CA THR A 247 30.79 11.76 -0.60
C THR A 247 30.19 12.91 -1.40
N PRO A 248 29.34 13.77 -0.78
CA PRO A 248 28.74 14.89 -1.49
C PRO A 248 29.79 15.94 -1.88
N ALA A 249 29.84 16.34 -3.16
CA ALA A 249 30.69 17.40 -3.67
C ALA A 249 29.88 18.70 -3.78
N GLY A 250 29.71 19.42 -2.66
CA GLY A 250 28.96 20.68 -2.64
C GLY A 250 27.45 20.49 -2.66
N ARG A 251 26.71 21.43 -3.32
CA ARG A 251 25.26 21.29 -3.49
C ARG A 251 24.95 20.25 -4.57
N MET A 252 24.17 19.23 -4.19
CA MET A 252 23.86 18.10 -5.03
C MET A 252 22.71 18.41 -6.00
N PRO A 253 22.76 17.90 -7.24
CA PRO A 253 21.56 17.77 -8.06
C PRO A 253 20.59 16.80 -7.38
N ALA A 254 19.28 16.96 -7.63
CA ALA A 254 18.27 16.14 -6.99
C ALA A 254 17.35 15.47 -8.01
N VAL A 255 16.90 14.26 -7.65
CA VAL A 255 15.98 13.44 -8.44
C VAL A 255 14.78 13.09 -7.59
N VAL A 256 13.57 13.23 -8.12
CA VAL A 256 12.32 12.72 -7.53
C VAL A 256 11.85 11.53 -8.35
N LEU A 257 11.71 10.36 -7.72
CA LEU A 257 11.19 9.15 -8.36
C LEU A 257 9.68 9.06 -8.14
N VAL A 258 8.91 8.88 -9.23
CA VAL A 258 7.44 8.87 -9.23
C VAL A 258 6.93 7.55 -9.80
N GLY A 259 6.41 6.68 -8.94
CA GLY A 259 5.96 5.33 -9.27
C GLY A 259 4.71 5.26 -10.14
N GLY A 260 4.57 4.14 -10.82
CA GLY A 260 3.44 3.78 -11.67
C GLY A 260 2.11 3.63 -10.93
N ALA A 261 1.14 2.99 -11.57
CA ALA A 261 -0.17 2.73 -10.99
C ALA A 261 -0.11 1.74 -9.82
N GLY A 262 -1.17 1.72 -9.02
CA GLY A 262 -1.36 0.73 -7.97
C GLY A 262 -0.80 1.12 -6.60
N ARG A 263 -0.85 0.13 -5.69
CA ARG A 263 -0.50 0.26 -4.26
C ARG A 263 0.94 -0.15 -3.99
N GLN A 264 1.87 0.49 -4.67
CA GLN A 264 3.28 0.18 -4.51
C GLN A 264 3.89 1.01 -3.37
N ASP A 265 4.88 0.42 -2.69
CA ASP A 265 5.72 1.11 -1.72
C ASP A 265 6.63 2.14 -2.42
N ARG A 266 7.37 2.94 -1.65
CA ARG A 266 8.29 3.94 -2.21
C ARG A 266 9.47 3.34 -2.97
N ASP A 267 9.77 2.05 -2.77
CA ASP A 267 10.79 1.32 -3.48
C ASP A 267 10.28 0.74 -4.82
N GLU A 268 8.96 0.88 -5.10
CA GLU A 268 8.26 0.32 -6.25
C GLU A 268 8.55 -1.17 -6.44
N THR A 269 8.35 -1.92 -5.35
CA THR A 269 8.67 -3.33 -5.33
C THR A 269 7.58 -4.18 -5.97
N GLN A 270 7.91 -4.85 -7.05
CA GLN A 270 7.04 -5.78 -7.77
C GLN A 270 7.80 -7.08 -8.04
N TYR A 271 7.20 -8.24 -7.77
CA TYR A 271 7.81 -9.56 -8.01
C TYR A 271 9.24 -9.72 -7.48
N GLY A 272 9.56 -9.02 -6.38
CA GLY A 272 10.89 -9.01 -5.78
C GLY A 272 11.89 -8.04 -6.43
N VAL A 273 11.50 -7.31 -7.46
CA VAL A 273 12.28 -6.22 -8.07
C VAL A 273 11.93 -4.92 -7.35
N SER A 274 12.89 -4.27 -6.70
CA SER A 274 12.71 -2.97 -6.03
C SER A 274 13.24 -1.85 -6.94
N ILE A 275 12.47 -1.50 -7.97
CA ILE A 275 12.88 -0.61 -9.06
C ILE A 275 13.47 0.70 -8.53
N PHE A 276 12.73 1.39 -7.67
CA PHE A 276 13.17 2.69 -7.15
C PHE A 276 14.15 2.59 -6.00
N GLY A 277 14.07 1.50 -5.21
CA GLY A 277 15.08 1.24 -4.20
C GLY A 277 16.48 1.13 -4.81
N GLU A 278 16.60 0.40 -5.93
CA GLU A 278 17.86 0.22 -6.64
C GLU A 278 18.28 1.47 -7.42
N LEU A 279 17.38 2.07 -8.20
CA LEU A 279 17.67 3.31 -8.93
C LEU A 279 18.17 4.41 -8.00
N ALA A 280 17.61 4.53 -6.79
CA ALA A 280 18.04 5.54 -5.83
C ALA A 280 19.52 5.35 -5.43
N GLY A 281 19.95 4.11 -5.16
CA GLY A 281 21.34 3.80 -4.88
C GLY A 281 22.26 4.14 -6.05
N ARG A 282 21.90 3.66 -7.25
CA ARG A 282 22.70 3.88 -8.47
C ARG A 282 22.85 5.37 -8.84
N LEU A 283 21.77 6.15 -8.70
CA LEU A 283 21.82 7.58 -8.98
C LEU A 283 22.55 8.35 -7.88
N ALA A 284 22.49 7.90 -6.63
CA ALA A 284 23.27 8.47 -5.54
C ALA A 284 24.77 8.21 -5.73
N GLU A 285 25.19 7.04 -6.16
CA GLU A 285 26.58 6.72 -6.56
C GLU A 285 27.08 7.67 -7.67
N ASN A 286 26.18 8.22 -8.49
CA ASN A 286 26.47 9.20 -9.53
C ASN A 286 26.26 10.67 -9.08
N GLY A 287 26.24 10.93 -7.77
CA GLY A 287 26.28 12.27 -7.20
C GLY A 287 24.93 12.96 -7.02
N CYS A 288 23.80 12.28 -7.23
CA CYS A 288 22.47 12.85 -7.04
C CYS A 288 21.92 12.57 -5.64
N LEU A 289 21.20 13.53 -5.05
CA LEU A 289 20.27 13.26 -3.96
C LEU A 289 18.98 12.74 -4.57
N VAL A 290 18.54 11.53 -4.17
CA VAL A 290 17.37 10.89 -4.76
C VAL A 290 16.25 10.75 -3.74
N VAL A 291 15.05 11.20 -4.07
CA VAL A 291 13.86 11.09 -3.22
C VAL A 291 12.89 10.10 -3.83
N ARG A 292 12.55 9.06 -3.07
CA ARG A 292 11.46 8.14 -3.32
C ARG A 292 10.44 8.23 -2.18
N PHE A 293 9.17 8.15 -2.47
CA PHE A 293 8.12 8.44 -1.49
C PHE A 293 6.92 7.52 -1.60
N ASP A 294 6.27 7.27 -0.49
CA ASP A 294 4.97 6.60 -0.47
C ASP A 294 3.92 7.59 -1.01
N LYS A 295 3.13 7.16 -1.98
CA LYS A 295 2.02 7.97 -2.49
C LYS A 295 1.03 8.30 -1.37
N ARG A 296 0.27 9.39 -1.53
CA ARG A 296 -0.79 9.76 -0.57
C ARG A 296 -1.69 8.58 -0.23
N GLY A 297 -1.95 8.40 1.05
CA GLY A 297 -2.78 7.31 1.57
C GLY A 297 -2.18 5.91 1.45
N LEU A 298 -0.87 5.79 1.13
CA LEU A 298 -0.14 4.52 1.07
C LEU A 298 1.08 4.55 1.98
N GLY A 299 1.55 3.36 2.37
CA GLY A 299 2.73 3.22 3.22
C GLY A 299 2.61 4.04 4.50
N GLN A 300 3.56 4.93 4.73
CA GLN A 300 3.60 5.84 5.87
C GLN A 300 3.10 7.26 5.55
N SER A 301 2.70 7.52 4.29
CA SER A 301 2.14 8.82 3.88
C SER A 301 0.72 9.01 4.35
N GLY A 302 0.41 10.21 4.84
CA GLY A 302 -0.94 10.66 5.08
C GLY A 302 -1.72 10.93 3.79
N GLY A 303 -2.87 11.58 3.92
CA GLY A 303 -3.74 11.96 2.82
C GLY A 303 -4.80 10.92 2.49
N ARG A 304 -5.70 11.29 1.57
CA ARG A 304 -6.87 10.51 1.18
C ARG A 304 -6.81 10.17 -0.31
N PRO A 305 -6.42 8.94 -0.68
CA PRO A 305 -6.32 8.53 -2.08
C PRO A 305 -7.69 8.45 -2.75
N GLU A 306 -8.78 8.22 -2.00
CA GLU A 306 -10.16 8.14 -2.50
C GLU A 306 -10.69 9.46 -3.06
N HIS A 307 -10.04 10.59 -2.75
CA HIS A 307 -10.39 11.92 -3.26
C HIS A 307 -9.37 12.49 -4.23
N ALA A 308 -8.37 11.68 -4.64
CA ALA A 308 -7.26 12.14 -5.45
C ALA A 308 -7.30 11.59 -6.87
N GLY A 309 -7.17 12.49 -7.83
CA GLY A 309 -6.85 12.17 -9.22
C GLY A 309 -5.38 12.46 -9.55
N LEU A 310 -5.02 12.37 -10.82
CA LEU A 310 -3.64 12.63 -11.28
C LEU A 310 -3.14 14.03 -10.92
N THR A 311 -4.03 15.01 -10.84
CA THR A 311 -3.69 16.40 -10.48
C THR A 311 -3.17 16.51 -9.05
N GLU A 312 -3.85 15.87 -8.10
CA GLU A 312 -3.48 15.86 -6.70
C GLU A 312 -2.17 15.09 -6.46
N TYR A 313 -1.92 14.00 -7.21
CA TYR A 313 -0.63 13.30 -7.19
C TYR A 313 0.49 14.16 -7.79
N ALA A 314 0.21 14.95 -8.81
CA ALA A 314 1.18 15.91 -9.35
C ALA A 314 1.51 17.03 -8.36
N ASP A 315 0.53 17.49 -7.56
CA ASP A 315 0.75 18.48 -6.51
C ASP A 315 1.60 17.92 -5.36
N ASP A 316 1.53 16.62 -5.08
CA ASP A 316 2.46 15.95 -4.16
C ASP A 316 3.91 16.00 -4.67
N VAL A 317 4.13 15.72 -5.96
CA VAL A 317 5.45 15.84 -6.58
C VAL A 317 5.97 17.27 -6.50
N VAL A 318 5.11 18.27 -6.76
CA VAL A 318 5.45 19.69 -6.61
C VAL A 318 5.86 20.02 -5.16
N SER A 319 5.16 19.46 -4.17
CA SER A 319 5.50 19.64 -2.74
C SER A 319 6.88 19.09 -2.41
N ILE A 320 7.27 17.95 -2.98
CA ILE A 320 8.61 17.36 -2.83
C ILE A 320 9.68 18.26 -3.49
N VAL A 321 9.41 18.78 -4.68
CA VAL A 321 10.31 19.72 -5.36
C VAL A 321 10.51 21.00 -4.53
N GLU A 322 9.43 21.54 -3.95
CA GLU A 322 9.53 22.71 -3.05
C GLU A 322 10.32 22.40 -1.77
N TRP A 323 10.18 21.20 -1.22
CA TRP A 323 10.99 20.77 -0.08
C TRP A 323 12.47 20.65 -0.46
N LEU A 324 12.80 20.06 -1.62
CA LEU A 324 14.17 19.98 -2.13
C LEU A 324 14.81 21.35 -2.32
N LYS A 325 14.09 22.33 -2.86
CA LYS A 325 14.58 23.70 -3.05
C LYS A 325 14.98 24.40 -1.77
N ARG A 326 14.34 24.06 -0.64
CA ARG A 326 14.66 24.65 0.67
C ARG A 326 15.85 23.99 1.36
N ARG A 327 16.34 22.86 0.86
CA ARG A 327 17.49 22.16 1.44
C ARG A 327 18.79 22.88 1.09
N LYS A 328 19.67 23.03 2.09
CA LYS A 328 20.98 23.68 1.90
C LYS A 328 21.97 22.83 1.11
N ASP A 329 21.79 21.50 1.14
CA ASP A 329 22.62 20.51 0.48
C ASP A 329 22.18 20.20 -0.98
N VAL A 330 21.11 20.85 -1.47
CA VAL A 330 20.57 20.68 -2.83
C VAL A 330 20.80 21.91 -3.69
N ASP A 331 21.13 21.70 -4.95
CA ASP A 331 21.12 22.74 -5.97
C ASP A 331 19.71 22.88 -6.56
N ALA A 332 19.02 23.94 -6.18
CA ALA A 332 17.64 24.21 -6.62
C ALA A 332 17.48 24.36 -8.15
N ASN A 333 18.57 24.60 -8.88
CA ASN A 333 18.57 24.70 -10.34
C ASN A 333 18.81 23.36 -11.04
N ARG A 334 19.01 22.26 -10.29
CA ARG A 334 19.29 20.92 -10.81
C ARG A 334 18.38 19.87 -10.17
N ILE A 335 17.05 20.08 -10.28
CA ILE A 335 16.03 19.13 -9.80
C ILE A 335 15.31 18.54 -10.99
N VAL A 336 15.28 17.22 -11.12
CA VAL A 336 14.56 16.50 -12.17
C VAL A 336 13.57 15.51 -11.57
N VAL A 337 12.59 15.11 -12.39
CA VAL A 337 11.61 14.08 -12.07
C VAL A 337 11.86 12.88 -12.99
N ILE A 338 11.95 11.69 -12.43
CA ILE A 338 12.02 10.41 -13.14
C ILE A 338 10.78 9.61 -12.77
N THR A 339 10.08 9.09 -13.75
CA THR A 339 8.79 8.40 -13.59
C THR A 339 8.84 7.00 -14.16
N HIS A 340 7.99 6.11 -13.65
CA HIS A 340 7.81 4.77 -14.20
C HIS A 340 6.35 4.53 -14.55
N GLY A 341 6.10 3.87 -15.68
CA GLY A 341 4.77 3.48 -16.14
C GLY A 341 3.78 4.65 -16.15
N GLU A 342 2.60 4.45 -15.58
CA GLU A 342 1.53 5.46 -15.47
C GLU A 342 1.91 6.68 -14.61
N GLY A 343 2.95 6.57 -13.77
CA GLY A 343 3.53 7.70 -13.04
C GLY A 343 4.00 8.81 -13.96
N SER A 344 4.21 8.53 -15.24
CA SER A 344 4.58 9.51 -16.27
C SER A 344 3.50 10.57 -16.51
N ALA A 345 2.23 10.23 -16.35
CA ALA A 345 1.13 11.21 -16.40
C ALA A 345 1.25 12.23 -15.25
N VAL A 346 1.55 11.74 -14.05
CA VAL A 346 1.80 12.59 -12.87
C VAL A 346 3.03 13.48 -13.08
N GLY A 347 4.12 12.90 -13.60
CA GLY A 347 5.35 13.64 -13.91
C GLY A 347 5.14 14.72 -14.97
N MET A 348 4.41 14.43 -16.06
CA MET A 348 4.06 15.42 -17.08
C MET A 348 3.21 16.55 -16.52
N LEU A 349 2.21 16.25 -15.68
CA LEU A 349 1.39 17.28 -15.02
C LEU A 349 2.23 18.13 -14.06
N ALA A 350 3.09 17.53 -13.24
CA ALA A 350 3.98 18.27 -12.35
C ALA A 350 4.94 19.19 -13.12
N ALA A 351 5.60 18.68 -14.17
CA ALA A 351 6.52 19.45 -15.00
C ALA A 351 5.81 20.58 -15.74
N SER A 352 4.55 20.39 -16.17
CA SER A 352 3.77 21.45 -16.81
C SER A 352 3.43 22.59 -15.85
N LYS A 353 3.24 22.29 -14.55
CA LYS A 353 2.90 23.26 -13.49
C LYS A 353 4.13 23.94 -12.91
N LYS A 354 5.29 23.24 -12.82
CA LYS A 354 6.43 23.68 -12.02
C LYS A 354 7.71 23.81 -12.84
N LYS A 355 8.13 25.05 -13.10
CA LYS A 355 9.35 25.38 -13.88
C LYS A 355 10.66 25.07 -13.14
N ASP A 356 10.60 24.85 -11.83
CA ASP A 356 11.76 24.41 -11.02
C ASP A 356 12.15 22.95 -11.32
N ILE A 357 11.26 22.15 -11.89
CA ILE A 357 11.62 20.86 -12.49
C ILE A 357 12.41 21.17 -13.77
N LYS A 358 13.67 20.73 -13.81
CA LYS A 358 14.62 21.03 -14.89
C LYS A 358 14.72 19.94 -15.95
N GLY A 359 14.08 18.80 -15.73
CA GLY A 359 14.00 17.70 -16.68
C GLY A 359 12.99 16.66 -16.26
N LEU A 360 12.46 15.91 -17.22
CA LEU A 360 11.51 14.82 -17.02
C LEU A 360 12.01 13.58 -17.76
N ALA A 361 12.32 12.51 -17.03
CA ALA A 361 12.58 11.19 -17.62
C ALA A 361 11.35 10.29 -17.40
N MET A 362 10.95 9.58 -18.43
CA MET A 362 9.80 8.68 -18.45
C MET A 362 10.26 7.28 -18.82
N LEU A 363 10.12 6.33 -17.89
CA LEU A 363 10.55 4.94 -18.02
C LEU A 363 9.32 4.08 -18.25
N ALA A 364 9.34 3.21 -19.26
CA ALA A 364 8.24 2.31 -19.61
C ALA A 364 6.87 3.02 -19.64
N ALA A 365 6.82 4.21 -20.23
CA ALA A 365 5.71 5.15 -20.11
C ALA A 365 4.69 4.98 -21.24
N PRO A 366 3.36 4.98 -20.91
CA PRO A 366 2.31 4.97 -21.93
C PRO A 366 2.29 6.23 -22.80
N GLY A 367 2.23 6.05 -24.12
CA GLY A 367 2.18 7.12 -25.13
C GLY A 367 0.79 7.40 -25.72
N LEU A 368 -0.22 6.65 -25.26
CA LEU A 368 -1.61 6.77 -25.69
C LEU A 368 -2.47 7.40 -24.59
N PRO A 369 -3.68 7.93 -24.93
CA PRO A 369 -4.67 8.31 -23.92
C PRO A 369 -4.99 7.16 -22.97
N GLY A 370 -5.21 7.47 -21.68
CA GLY A 370 -5.36 6.44 -20.63
C GLY A 370 -6.47 5.41 -20.92
N ARG A 371 -7.61 5.84 -21.51
CA ARG A 371 -8.67 4.92 -21.95
C ARG A 371 -8.19 3.91 -22.99
N ASP A 372 -7.31 4.33 -23.91
CA ASP A 372 -6.81 3.48 -25.00
C ASP A 372 -5.77 2.50 -24.45
N VAL A 373 -4.94 2.94 -23.50
CA VAL A 373 -4.00 2.06 -22.74
C VAL A 373 -4.75 0.95 -22.02
N VAL A 374 -5.83 1.26 -21.29
CA VAL A 374 -6.63 0.27 -20.57
C VAL A 374 -7.21 -0.78 -21.52
N LEU A 375 -7.72 -0.35 -22.68
CA LEU A 375 -8.24 -1.27 -23.70
C LEU A 375 -7.16 -2.11 -24.36
N GLU A 376 -5.99 -1.53 -24.63
CA GLU A 376 -4.85 -2.25 -25.19
C GLU A 376 -4.35 -3.34 -24.23
N GLN A 377 -4.12 -2.99 -22.97
CA GLN A 377 -3.68 -3.94 -21.92
C GLN A 377 -4.71 -5.06 -21.71
N GLN A 378 -6.01 -4.74 -21.74
CA GLN A 378 -7.07 -5.74 -21.68
C GLN A 378 -7.00 -6.71 -22.85
N LYS A 379 -6.86 -6.21 -24.10
CA LYS A 379 -6.73 -7.04 -25.30
C LYS A 379 -5.51 -7.95 -25.22
N GLN A 380 -4.35 -7.41 -24.84
CA GLN A 380 -3.12 -8.17 -24.68
C GLN A 380 -3.28 -9.29 -23.64
N THR A 381 -3.83 -8.97 -22.47
CA THR A 381 -4.08 -9.94 -21.38
C THR A 381 -4.99 -11.08 -21.84
N LEU A 382 -6.12 -10.77 -22.48
CA LEU A 382 -7.07 -11.78 -22.97
C LEU A 382 -6.46 -12.64 -24.08
N THR A 383 -5.60 -12.07 -24.93
CA THR A 383 -4.90 -12.81 -25.97
C THR A 383 -3.88 -13.78 -25.39
N ARG A 384 -3.08 -13.35 -24.41
CA ARG A 384 -2.10 -14.22 -23.72
C ARG A 384 -2.79 -15.39 -22.99
N ARG A 385 -3.93 -15.13 -22.35
CA ARG A 385 -4.71 -16.18 -21.67
C ARG A 385 -5.32 -17.21 -22.63
N GLY A 386 -5.30 -16.96 -23.93
CA GLY A 386 -5.92 -17.85 -24.92
C GLY A 386 -7.46 -17.85 -24.89
N ASP A 387 -8.08 -16.78 -24.37
CA ASP A 387 -9.54 -16.66 -24.32
C ASP A 387 -10.11 -16.79 -25.74
N ALA A 388 -11.24 -17.49 -25.89
CA ALA A 388 -11.91 -17.66 -27.17
C ALA A 388 -12.34 -16.30 -27.76
N PRO A 389 -12.32 -16.12 -29.10
CA PRO A 389 -12.66 -14.84 -29.71
C PRO A 389 -13.99 -14.22 -29.25
N PRO A 390 -15.13 -14.96 -29.14
CA PRO A 390 -16.38 -14.39 -28.64
C PRO A 390 -16.28 -13.87 -27.19
N ASP A 391 -15.56 -14.60 -26.33
CA ASP A 391 -15.38 -14.21 -24.92
C ASP A 391 -14.49 -12.96 -24.81
N ARG A 392 -13.44 -12.86 -25.66
CA ARG A 392 -12.59 -11.66 -25.74
C ARG A 392 -13.40 -10.44 -26.13
N GLU A 393 -14.22 -10.58 -27.18
CA GLU A 393 -15.08 -9.46 -27.65
C GLU A 393 -16.06 -9.00 -26.58
N ALA A 394 -16.72 -9.93 -25.89
CA ALA A 394 -17.64 -9.63 -24.80
C ALA A 394 -16.95 -8.90 -23.65
N LYS A 395 -15.75 -9.35 -23.24
CA LYS A 395 -14.96 -8.70 -22.18
C LYS A 395 -14.46 -7.31 -22.57
N ILE A 396 -14.03 -7.12 -23.84
CA ILE A 396 -13.62 -5.82 -24.37
C ILE A 396 -14.81 -4.85 -24.44
N LEU A 397 -15.99 -5.35 -24.87
CA LEU A 397 -17.20 -4.55 -24.88
C LEU A 397 -17.61 -4.12 -23.46
N MET A 398 -17.53 -5.03 -22.48
CA MET A 398 -17.79 -4.69 -21.08
C MET A 398 -16.80 -3.63 -20.56
N GLN A 399 -15.51 -3.79 -20.83
CA GLN A 399 -14.49 -2.80 -20.44
C GLN A 399 -14.78 -1.43 -21.08
N THR A 400 -15.18 -1.42 -22.35
CA THR A 400 -15.57 -0.17 -23.06
C THR A 400 -16.79 0.49 -22.40
N ARG A 401 -17.78 -0.30 -21.96
CA ARG A 401 -18.94 0.23 -21.22
C ARG A 401 -18.52 0.84 -19.88
N ILE A 402 -17.66 0.16 -19.13
CA ILE A 402 -17.14 0.67 -17.86
C ILE A 402 -16.40 2.01 -18.09
N ILE A 403 -15.50 2.06 -19.07
CA ILE A 403 -14.76 3.28 -19.42
C ILE A 403 -15.72 4.43 -19.74
N ASN A 404 -16.70 4.19 -20.59
CA ASN A 404 -17.68 5.21 -20.98
C ASN A 404 -18.52 5.67 -19.77
N ALA A 405 -18.99 4.75 -18.94
CA ALA A 405 -19.74 5.06 -17.73
C ALA A 405 -18.93 5.93 -16.76
N VAL A 406 -17.65 5.62 -16.54
CA VAL A 406 -16.77 6.40 -15.67
C VAL A 406 -16.51 7.80 -16.24
N ILE A 407 -16.25 7.91 -17.54
CA ILE A 407 -15.96 9.21 -18.19
C ILE A 407 -17.19 10.11 -18.19
N THR A 408 -18.36 9.58 -18.58
CA THR A 408 -19.58 10.36 -18.76
C THR A 408 -20.41 10.51 -17.49
N GLY A 409 -20.24 9.58 -16.52
CA GLY A 409 -21.11 9.46 -15.35
C GLY A 409 -22.45 8.77 -15.65
N GLN A 410 -22.73 8.41 -16.91
CA GLN A 410 -23.99 7.78 -17.32
C GLN A 410 -23.83 6.26 -17.32
N GLY A 411 -24.83 5.53 -16.77
CA GLY A 411 -24.82 4.07 -16.73
C GLY A 411 -23.90 3.47 -15.65
N LEU A 412 -23.38 4.27 -14.72
CA LEU A 412 -22.59 3.77 -13.57
C LEU A 412 -23.45 2.90 -12.64
N ASP A 413 -24.73 3.24 -12.49
CA ASP A 413 -25.68 2.49 -11.65
C ASP A 413 -26.07 1.14 -12.28
N ASP A 414 -25.89 0.98 -13.58
CA ASP A 414 -26.14 -0.29 -14.30
C ASP A 414 -24.99 -1.29 -14.16
N LEU A 415 -23.84 -0.85 -13.63
CA LEU A 415 -22.70 -1.73 -13.37
C LEU A 415 -22.91 -2.56 -12.10
N PRO A 416 -22.42 -3.81 -12.07
CA PRO A 416 -22.36 -4.58 -10.83
C PRO A 416 -21.66 -3.79 -9.72
N THR A 417 -22.20 -3.84 -8.50
CA THR A 417 -21.77 -3.01 -7.36
C THR A 417 -20.26 -3.05 -7.12
N ASP A 418 -19.64 -4.23 -7.24
CA ASP A 418 -18.20 -4.37 -7.00
C ASP A 418 -17.36 -3.75 -8.11
N LEU A 419 -17.78 -3.87 -9.37
CA LEU A 419 -17.14 -3.19 -10.49
C LEU A 419 -17.30 -1.69 -10.40
N ARG A 420 -18.49 -1.20 -10.01
CA ARG A 420 -18.72 0.24 -9.79
C ARG A 420 -17.80 0.81 -8.72
N LYS A 421 -17.69 0.16 -7.56
CA LYS A 421 -16.80 0.61 -6.47
C LYS A 421 -15.32 0.69 -6.87
N GLN A 422 -14.88 -0.21 -7.75
CA GLN A 422 -13.50 -0.23 -8.24
C GLN A 422 -13.27 0.83 -9.33
N ALA A 423 -14.26 1.04 -10.20
CA ALA A 423 -14.15 1.92 -11.36
C ALA A 423 -14.47 3.39 -11.03
N ASP A 424 -15.44 3.64 -10.14
CA ASP A 424 -15.87 5.01 -9.78
C ASP A 424 -14.92 5.64 -8.77
N THR A 425 -13.69 5.91 -9.20
CA THR A 425 -12.68 6.59 -8.40
C THR A 425 -12.13 7.81 -9.15
N PRO A 426 -11.80 8.91 -8.44
CA PRO A 426 -11.20 10.10 -9.06
C PRO A 426 -9.91 9.78 -9.82
N LEU A 427 -9.09 8.87 -9.29
CA LEU A 427 -7.85 8.45 -9.94
C LEU A 427 -8.13 7.75 -11.27
N PHE A 428 -9.00 6.74 -11.29
CA PHE A 428 -9.32 6.03 -12.53
C PHE A 428 -9.98 6.94 -13.56
N LYS A 429 -10.93 7.79 -13.16
CA LYS A 429 -11.54 8.78 -14.04
C LYS A 429 -10.51 9.75 -14.64
N SER A 430 -9.61 10.28 -13.82
CA SER A 430 -8.58 11.20 -14.30
C SER A 430 -7.56 10.51 -15.21
N TRP A 431 -7.25 9.23 -14.96
CA TRP A 431 -6.43 8.42 -15.85
C TRP A 431 -7.10 8.19 -17.20
N LEU A 432 -8.35 7.75 -17.23
CA LEU A 432 -9.09 7.52 -18.48
C LEU A 432 -9.22 8.76 -19.36
N THR A 433 -9.28 9.93 -18.74
CA THR A 433 -9.38 11.23 -19.46
C THR A 433 -8.02 11.88 -19.73
N PHE A 434 -6.93 11.31 -19.22
CA PHE A 434 -5.59 11.83 -19.48
C PHE A 434 -5.15 11.55 -20.91
N ASP A 435 -4.62 12.59 -21.58
CA ASP A 435 -4.04 12.50 -22.90
C ASP A 435 -2.61 13.07 -22.87
N PRO A 436 -1.58 12.22 -23.12
CA PRO A 436 -0.19 12.67 -23.18
C PRO A 436 0.04 13.67 -24.29
N ALA A 437 -0.68 13.59 -25.43
CA ALA A 437 -0.52 14.52 -26.54
C ALA A 437 -0.95 15.95 -26.20
N VAL A 438 -1.89 16.10 -25.27
CA VAL A 438 -2.32 17.42 -24.77
C VAL A 438 -1.36 17.95 -23.71
N THR A 439 -0.95 17.07 -22.77
CA THR A 439 -0.17 17.48 -21.59
C THR A 439 1.28 17.78 -21.95
N ILE A 440 1.92 16.97 -22.79
CA ILE A 440 3.33 17.12 -23.18
C ILE A 440 3.64 18.48 -23.83
N LYS A 441 2.68 19.07 -24.53
CA LYS A 441 2.81 20.40 -25.15
C LYS A 441 3.07 21.51 -24.13
N LYS A 442 2.69 21.31 -22.86
CA LYS A 442 2.89 22.25 -21.76
C LYS A 442 4.21 22.03 -21.02
N VAL A 443 4.92 20.92 -21.31
CA VAL A 443 6.21 20.57 -20.74
C VAL A 443 7.30 21.21 -21.58
N SER A 444 7.98 22.22 -21.05
CA SER A 444 9.08 22.93 -21.75
C SER A 444 10.46 22.39 -21.43
N GLN A 445 10.57 21.53 -20.42
CA GLN A 445 11.81 20.95 -19.94
C GLN A 445 12.38 19.91 -20.93
N PRO A 446 13.70 19.59 -20.86
CA PRO A 446 14.25 18.42 -21.49
C PRO A 446 13.51 17.15 -21.08
N VAL A 447 13.24 16.26 -22.03
CA VAL A 447 12.52 15.01 -21.85
C VAL A 447 13.40 13.86 -22.32
N LEU A 448 13.48 12.81 -21.48
CA LEU A 448 14.04 11.51 -21.84
C LEU A 448 12.92 10.47 -21.81
N VAL A 449 12.85 9.63 -22.82
CA VAL A 449 12.00 8.42 -22.85
C VAL A 449 12.91 7.20 -22.87
N VAL A 450 12.80 6.32 -21.86
CA VAL A 450 13.54 5.05 -21.79
C VAL A 450 12.55 3.90 -21.80
N GLN A 451 12.77 2.93 -22.66
CA GLN A 451 11.86 1.82 -22.86
C GLN A 451 12.61 0.50 -23.00
N GLY A 452 12.12 -0.56 -22.35
CA GLY A 452 12.58 -1.91 -22.59
C GLY A 452 12.13 -2.42 -23.96
N ALA A 453 13.06 -3.05 -24.70
CA ALA A 453 12.76 -3.54 -26.07
C ALA A 453 11.75 -4.70 -26.08
N ILE A 454 11.62 -5.42 -24.97
CA ILE A 454 10.72 -6.58 -24.83
C ILE A 454 9.62 -6.32 -23.78
N ASP A 455 9.33 -5.06 -23.48
CA ASP A 455 8.20 -4.68 -22.62
C ASP A 455 6.88 -5.01 -23.34
N LEU A 456 6.13 -5.97 -22.79
CA LEU A 456 4.81 -6.36 -23.30
C LEU A 456 3.64 -5.70 -22.57
N GLU A 457 3.87 -5.01 -21.46
CA GLU A 457 2.81 -4.24 -20.77
C GLU A 457 2.65 -2.84 -21.37
N THR A 458 3.77 -2.22 -21.72
CA THR A 458 3.84 -0.95 -22.44
C THR A 458 4.81 -1.12 -23.61
N PRO A 459 4.34 -1.60 -24.77
CA PRO A 459 5.20 -1.90 -25.90
C PRO A 459 6.05 -0.71 -26.37
N PRO A 460 7.21 -0.96 -27.03
CA PRO A 460 8.12 0.10 -27.50
C PRO A 460 7.46 1.18 -28.39
N SER A 461 6.37 0.84 -29.07
CA SER A 461 5.57 1.81 -29.84
C SER A 461 5.06 3.01 -29.01
N HIS A 462 4.86 2.82 -27.68
CA HIS A 462 4.52 3.91 -26.78
C HIS A 462 5.68 4.91 -26.62
N ALA A 463 6.91 4.41 -26.54
CA ALA A 463 8.09 5.27 -26.48
C ALA A 463 8.31 6.03 -27.79
N ASP A 464 8.06 5.39 -28.94
CA ASP A 464 8.09 6.05 -30.24
C ASP A 464 7.08 7.20 -30.30
N ARG A 465 5.85 6.93 -29.86
CA ARG A 465 4.79 7.93 -29.81
C ARG A 465 5.10 9.09 -28.87
N LEU A 466 5.62 8.81 -27.67
CA LEU A 466 6.03 9.86 -26.71
C LEU A 466 7.17 10.72 -27.26
N ALA A 467 8.17 10.10 -27.90
CA ALA A 467 9.28 10.82 -28.50
C ALA A 467 8.81 11.73 -29.66
N GLU A 468 7.89 11.24 -30.51
CA GLU A 468 7.25 12.02 -31.54
C GLU A 468 6.52 13.25 -30.95
N LEU A 469 5.64 13.01 -29.98
CA LEU A 469 4.89 14.07 -29.29
C LEU A 469 5.81 15.08 -28.59
N ALA A 470 6.88 14.60 -27.96
CA ALA A 470 7.86 15.45 -27.29
C ALA A 470 8.68 16.26 -28.28
N SER A 471 9.02 15.73 -29.44
CA SER A 471 9.76 16.42 -30.49
C SER A 471 8.93 17.47 -31.21
N ALA A 472 7.61 17.31 -31.23
CA ALA A 472 6.68 18.28 -31.81
C ALA A 472 6.44 19.53 -30.93
N ARG A 473 7.04 19.59 -29.73
CA ARG A 473 6.95 20.76 -28.84
C ARG A 473 7.72 21.96 -29.42
N LYS A 474 7.33 23.16 -29.02
CA LYS A 474 8.05 24.40 -29.37
C LYS A 474 9.26 24.61 -28.43
N VAL A 475 10.22 23.70 -28.45
CA VAL A 475 11.46 23.69 -27.65
C VAL A 475 12.63 23.22 -28.52
N PRO A 476 13.92 23.44 -28.12
CA PRO A 476 15.07 22.93 -28.87
C PRO A 476 14.98 21.41 -29.09
N ALA A 477 15.39 20.93 -30.26
CA ALA A 477 15.38 19.51 -30.59
C ALA A 477 16.22 18.66 -29.61
N SER A 478 17.32 19.23 -29.09
CA SER A 478 18.16 18.62 -28.04
C SER A 478 17.41 18.35 -26.72
N HIS A 479 16.24 18.92 -26.54
CA HIS A 479 15.38 18.69 -25.35
C HIS A 479 14.56 17.40 -25.42
N THR A 480 14.74 16.56 -26.44
CA THR A 480 14.08 15.25 -26.53
C THR A 480 15.10 14.17 -26.82
N ALA A 481 15.13 13.15 -25.97
CA ALA A 481 15.94 11.96 -26.15
C ALA A 481 15.06 10.70 -25.96
N LYS A 482 15.37 9.65 -26.72
CA LYS A 482 14.73 8.34 -26.62
C LYS A 482 15.80 7.26 -26.58
N VAL A 483 15.70 6.31 -25.66
CA VAL A 483 16.57 5.14 -25.54
C VAL A 483 15.72 3.88 -25.44
N ILE A 484 15.94 2.92 -26.34
CA ILE A 484 15.37 1.58 -26.26
C ILE A 484 16.47 0.64 -25.75
N VAL A 485 16.22 -0.03 -24.63
CA VAL A 485 17.21 -0.90 -23.99
C VAL A 485 16.92 -2.36 -24.38
N PRO A 486 17.83 -3.02 -25.11
CA PRO A 486 17.64 -4.41 -25.54
C PRO A 486 17.48 -5.38 -24.38
N GLY A 487 16.60 -6.40 -24.52
CA GLY A 487 16.42 -7.48 -23.55
C GLY A 487 15.80 -7.05 -22.22
N VAL A 488 15.23 -5.86 -22.13
CA VAL A 488 14.65 -5.30 -20.90
C VAL A 488 13.12 -5.30 -20.97
N ASN A 489 12.47 -5.74 -19.89
CA ASN A 489 11.01 -5.80 -19.73
C ASN A 489 10.43 -4.55 -19.06
N HIS A 490 9.13 -4.60 -18.70
CA HIS A 490 8.43 -3.50 -18.03
C HIS A 490 9.01 -3.14 -16.66
N LEU A 491 9.49 -4.14 -15.88
CA LEU A 491 10.12 -3.92 -14.58
C LEU A 491 11.53 -3.34 -14.67
N LEU A 492 11.99 -2.95 -15.88
CA LEU A 492 13.31 -2.39 -16.17
C LEU A 492 14.46 -3.37 -15.86
N VAL A 493 14.20 -4.66 -15.87
CA VAL A 493 15.19 -5.72 -15.64
C VAL A 493 15.39 -6.55 -16.91
N GLU A 494 16.54 -7.22 -17.01
CA GLU A 494 16.82 -8.15 -18.09
C GLU A 494 15.89 -9.36 -18.00
N ALA A 495 15.30 -9.73 -19.12
CA ALA A 495 14.32 -10.82 -19.23
C ALA A 495 14.49 -11.56 -20.57
N THR A 496 13.83 -12.71 -20.72
CA THR A 496 13.90 -13.53 -21.92
C THR A 496 12.74 -13.24 -22.86
N SER A 497 11.52 -13.22 -22.34
CA SER A 497 10.29 -13.04 -23.15
C SER A 497 9.66 -11.66 -22.97
N GLY A 498 9.87 -11.06 -21.81
CA GLY A 498 9.17 -9.84 -21.37
C GLY A 498 7.72 -10.05 -20.98
N ASP A 499 7.24 -11.29 -20.99
CA ASP A 499 5.89 -11.63 -20.55
C ASP A 499 5.75 -11.43 -19.02
N PRO A 500 4.68 -10.81 -18.52
CA PRO A 500 4.41 -10.70 -17.08
C PRO A 500 4.42 -12.04 -16.33
N ASP A 501 4.10 -13.15 -16.97
CA ASP A 501 4.16 -14.49 -16.36
C ASP A 501 5.61 -14.93 -16.04
N GLU A 502 6.62 -14.30 -16.65
CA GLU A 502 8.05 -14.53 -16.36
C GLU A 502 8.50 -13.82 -15.05
N TYR A 503 7.77 -12.82 -14.57
CA TYR A 503 8.24 -11.90 -13.50
C TYR A 503 8.59 -12.60 -12.19
N GLU A 504 7.88 -13.66 -11.82
CA GLU A 504 8.20 -14.43 -10.60
C GLU A 504 9.51 -15.20 -10.73
N THR A 505 9.86 -15.65 -11.94
CA THR A 505 10.98 -16.53 -12.24
C THR A 505 12.20 -15.82 -12.82
N LEU A 506 12.20 -14.50 -12.92
CA LEU A 506 13.33 -13.70 -13.43
C LEU A 506 14.64 -14.08 -12.73
N SER A 507 15.68 -14.36 -13.53
CA SER A 507 17.01 -14.72 -13.06
C SER A 507 17.75 -13.56 -12.39
N SER A 508 17.49 -12.34 -12.82
CA SER A 508 17.97 -11.10 -12.20
C SER A 508 16.79 -10.28 -11.67
N LYS A 509 16.93 -9.70 -10.49
CA LYS A 509 15.98 -8.77 -9.90
C LYS A 509 16.53 -7.34 -9.87
N ASN A 510 17.66 -7.10 -10.54
CA ASN A 510 18.35 -5.82 -10.57
C ASN A 510 17.94 -5.03 -11.81
N VAL A 511 17.82 -3.71 -11.67
CA VAL A 511 17.59 -2.81 -12.79
C VAL A 511 18.71 -2.93 -13.82
N ALA A 512 18.34 -3.08 -15.07
CA ALA A 512 19.29 -3.30 -16.16
C ALA A 512 20.32 -2.16 -16.28
N PRO A 513 21.61 -2.46 -16.43
CA PRO A 513 22.67 -1.44 -16.52
C PRO A 513 22.43 -0.41 -17.62
N GLY A 514 21.82 -0.82 -18.74
CA GLY A 514 21.48 0.05 -19.86
C GLY A 514 20.47 1.16 -19.48
N VAL A 515 19.51 0.86 -18.58
CA VAL A 515 18.56 1.86 -18.06
C VAL A 515 19.30 2.88 -17.21
N VAL A 516 20.15 2.41 -16.28
CA VAL A 516 20.95 3.29 -15.41
C VAL A 516 21.87 4.19 -16.22
N SER A 517 22.57 3.63 -17.21
CA SER A 517 23.47 4.37 -18.09
C SER A 517 22.73 5.48 -18.87
N ALA A 518 21.56 5.16 -19.44
CA ALA A 518 20.75 6.12 -20.17
C ALA A 518 20.34 7.31 -19.27
N LEU A 519 19.94 7.03 -18.03
CA LEU A 519 19.60 8.06 -17.06
C LEU A 519 20.81 8.93 -16.67
N VAL A 520 21.93 8.32 -16.31
CA VAL A 520 23.14 9.02 -15.89
C VAL A 520 23.70 9.92 -17.00
N GLU A 521 23.74 9.42 -18.23
CA GLU A 521 24.20 10.22 -19.37
C GLU A 521 23.28 11.42 -19.64
N TRP A 522 21.97 11.21 -19.60
CA TRP A 522 21.02 12.28 -19.80
C TRP A 522 21.08 13.33 -18.65
N LEU A 523 21.25 12.88 -17.40
CA LEU A 523 21.40 13.80 -16.26
C LEU A 523 22.64 14.67 -16.39
N LYS A 524 23.77 14.12 -16.86
CA LYS A 524 25.02 14.89 -17.12
C LYS A 524 24.81 16.01 -18.13
N VAL A 525 23.95 15.79 -19.14
CA VAL A 525 23.62 16.82 -20.15
C VAL A 525 22.62 17.83 -19.60
N THR A 526 21.60 17.36 -18.90
CA THR A 526 20.50 18.20 -18.38
C THR A 526 20.96 19.14 -17.26
N PHE A 527 21.99 18.78 -16.51
CA PHE A 527 22.53 19.55 -15.39
C PHE A 527 23.70 20.48 -15.74
N LYS A 528 24.14 20.50 -17.00
CA LYS A 528 25.09 21.49 -17.51
C LYS A 528 24.42 22.86 -17.67
#